data_0a9acd56350592f786614fd837651aa3
#
_entry.id   0a9acd56350592f786614fd837651aa3
#
_cell.length_a   1.000
_cell.length_b   1.000
_cell.length_c   1.000
_cell.angle_alpha   90.00
_cell.angle_beta   90.00
_cell.angle_gamma   90.00
#
_symmetry.space_group_name_H-M   'P 1'
#
loop_
_entity.id
_entity.type
_entity.pdbx_description
1 polymer ?
#
loop_
_entity_poly.entity_id
_entity_poly.type
_entity_poly.pdbx_seq_one_letter_code
_entity_poly.pdbx_strand_id
1 'polypeptide(L)'
;MNDHPLKVEHHNTTSDGGSIASKDYEDRYFQDNGFDESKEVYIDGNNLEERWESFSGSCFTIGELGFGLGLNFLTTMHCWLKKERSFNLDYIGIDKKILEKRNLVLLEEAFPNLKKEINIFKECDVVG
;
A
#
# COMPACT_ATOMS: atom_id res chain seq x y z
N MET A 1 -18.54 -9.26 -3.30
CA MET A 1 -18.29 -7.84 -3.55
C MET A 1 -17.59 -7.22 -2.35
N ASN A 2 -16.57 -6.43 -2.61
CA ASN A 2 -15.80 -5.81 -1.54
C ASN A 2 -16.46 -4.50 -1.11
N ASP A 3 -16.93 -4.43 0.14
CA ASP A 3 -17.60 -3.26 0.70
C ASP A 3 -16.66 -2.24 1.31
N HIS A 4 -15.34 -2.52 1.27
CA HIS A 4 -14.36 -1.58 1.77
C HIS A 4 -14.23 -0.37 0.86
N PRO A 5 -14.01 0.84 1.43
CA PRO A 5 -13.75 2.02 0.61
C PRO A 5 -12.40 2.00 -0.10
N LEU A 6 -11.63 0.91 0.09
CA LEU A 6 -10.32 0.73 -0.53
C LEU A 6 -10.42 -0.28 -1.67
N LYS A 7 -9.85 0.08 -2.80
CA LYS A 7 -9.72 -0.82 -3.94
C LYS A 7 -8.25 -0.93 -4.30
N VAL A 8 -7.76 -2.16 -4.39
CA VAL A 8 -6.37 -2.43 -4.75
C VAL A 8 -6.33 -3.16 -6.08
N GLU A 9 -5.57 -2.62 -7.01
CA GLU A 9 -5.28 -3.27 -8.28
C GLU A 9 -3.77 -3.47 -8.38
N HIS A 10 -3.37 -4.69 -8.68
CA HIS A 10 -1.97 -5.05 -8.80
C HIS A 10 -1.71 -5.63 -10.18
N HIS A 11 -0.92 -4.94 -10.97
CA HIS A 11 -0.65 -5.31 -12.35
C HIS A 11 0.78 -5.80 -12.50
N ASN A 12 0.93 -6.98 -13.08
CA ASN A 12 2.24 -7.55 -13.40
C ASN A 12 2.71 -7.00 -14.74
N THR A 13 3.77 -6.22 -14.74
CA THR A 13 4.28 -5.56 -15.93
C THR A 13 5.32 -6.38 -16.69
N THR A 14 5.91 -7.38 -16.07
CA THR A 14 6.90 -8.25 -16.72
C THR A 14 6.79 -9.67 -16.20
N SER A 15 7.26 -10.63 -16.99
CA SER A 15 7.34 -12.03 -16.60
C SER A 15 8.61 -12.37 -15.84
N ASP A 16 9.51 -11.40 -15.68
CA ASP A 16 10.78 -11.65 -15.03
C ASP A 16 10.63 -11.64 -13.52
N GLY A 17 10.70 -12.79 -12.93
CA GLY A 17 10.52 -12.98 -11.50
C GLY A 17 11.70 -12.59 -10.62
N GLY A 18 12.79 -12.10 -11.14
CA GLY A 18 13.95 -11.58 -10.43
C GLY A 18 14.06 -11.86 -8.93
N SER A 19 14.26 -13.13 -8.52
CA SER A 19 14.25 -13.51 -7.11
C SER A 19 15.26 -12.72 -6.25
N ILE A 20 16.38 -12.32 -6.83
CA ILE A 20 17.41 -11.52 -6.16
C ILE A 20 16.88 -10.10 -5.88
N ALA A 21 16.21 -9.51 -6.87
CA ALA A 21 15.62 -8.18 -6.69
C ALA A 21 14.51 -8.19 -5.63
N SER A 22 13.74 -9.25 -5.54
CA SER A 22 12.70 -9.39 -4.52
C SER A 22 13.30 -9.45 -3.12
N LYS A 23 14.44 -10.14 -2.98
CA LYS A 23 15.13 -10.24 -1.69
C LYS A 23 15.69 -8.89 -1.26
N ASP A 24 16.28 -8.13 -2.18
CA ASP A 24 16.77 -6.77 -1.90
C ASP A 24 15.64 -5.87 -1.47
N TYR A 25 14.47 -6.01 -2.10
CA TYR A 25 13.27 -5.27 -1.71
C TYR A 25 12.84 -5.62 -0.29
N GLU A 26 12.80 -6.89 0.07
CA GLU A 26 12.44 -7.33 1.40
C GLU A 26 13.38 -6.73 2.45
N ASP A 27 14.69 -6.77 2.19
CA ASP A 27 15.68 -6.20 3.11
C ASP A 27 15.48 -4.70 3.33
N ARG A 28 15.06 -3.97 2.31
CA ARG A 28 14.78 -2.54 2.44
C ARG A 28 13.52 -2.27 3.25
N TYR A 29 12.46 -3.03 3.01
CA TYR A 29 11.19 -2.84 3.70
C TYR A 29 11.29 -3.17 5.18
N PHE A 30 12.15 -4.10 5.55
CA PHE A 30 12.29 -4.54 6.93
C PHE A 30 13.37 -3.78 7.70
N GLN A 31 13.84 -2.66 7.17
CA GLN A 31 14.70 -1.76 7.93
C GLN A 31 13.87 -1.04 8.99
N ASP A 32 14.53 -0.70 10.11
CA ASP A 32 13.88 -0.13 11.29
C ASP A 32 13.01 1.10 11.01
N ASN A 33 13.32 1.86 9.95
CA ASN A 33 12.65 3.11 9.62
C ASN A 33 11.70 2.99 8.42
N GLY A 34 11.37 1.77 7.99
CA GLY A 34 10.57 1.56 6.77
C GLY A 34 9.26 2.33 6.77
N PHE A 35 8.50 2.26 7.87
CA PHE A 35 7.23 2.96 7.98
C PHE A 35 7.44 4.49 8.00
N ASP A 36 8.35 4.97 8.80
CA ASP A 36 8.61 6.41 8.93
C ASP A 36 9.11 7.00 7.63
N GLU A 37 10.01 6.30 6.94
CA GLU A 37 10.51 6.72 5.64
C GLU A 37 9.38 6.75 4.60
N SER A 38 8.56 5.73 4.56
CA SER A 38 7.42 5.67 3.66
C SER A 38 6.47 6.85 3.90
N LYS A 39 6.16 7.13 5.17
CA LYS A 39 5.30 8.26 5.52
C LYS A 39 5.91 9.58 5.07
N GLU A 40 7.17 9.82 5.35
CA GLU A 40 7.85 11.05 5.01
C GLU A 40 7.91 11.27 3.50
N VAL A 41 8.32 10.25 2.75
CA VAL A 41 8.52 10.38 1.32
C VAL A 41 7.20 10.42 0.54
N TYR A 42 6.28 9.52 0.86
CA TYR A 42 5.08 9.34 0.04
C TYR A 42 3.86 10.08 0.55
N ILE A 43 3.66 10.14 1.86
CA ILE A 43 2.51 10.83 2.42
C ILE A 43 2.80 12.33 2.55
N ASP A 44 3.83 12.66 3.30
CA ASP A 44 4.18 14.06 3.53
C ASP A 44 4.73 14.73 2.26
N GLY A 45 5.56 14.01 1.51
CA GLY A 45 6.14 14.50 0.26
C GLY A 45 5.11 14.83 -0.81
N ASN A 46 3.95 14.19 -0.78
CA ASN A 46 2.84 14.46 -1.70
C ASN A 46 1.72 15.30 -1.06
N ASN A 47 1.89 15.74 0.16
CA ASN A 47 0.88 16.50 0.90
C ASN A 47 -0.49 15.81 0.94
N LEU A 48 -0.51 14.48 1.09
CA LEU A 48 -1.73 13.71 0.95
C LEU A 48 -2.77 14.08 2.01
N GLU A 49 -2.36 14.25 3.26
CA GLU A 49 -3.31 14.56 4.32
C GLU A 49 -4.02 15.90 4.09
N GLU A 50 -3.29 16.93 3.65
CA GLU A 50 -3.87 18.23 3.28
C GLU A 50 -4.78 18.13 2.07
N ARG A 51 -4.35 17.37 1.06
CA ARG A 51 -5.15 17.17 -0.15
C ARG A 51 -6.46 16.44 0.15
N TRP A 52 -6.43 15.48 1.06
CA TRP A 52 -7.65 14.79 1.48
C TRP A 52 -8.61 15.72 2.25
N GLU A 53 -8.08 16.60 3.09
CA GLU A 53 -8.90 17.55 3.83
C GLU A 53 -9.68 18.49 2.92
N SER A 54 -9.11 18.88 1.79
CA SER A 54 -9.73 19.80 0.84
C SER A 54 -10.41 19.11 -0.34
N PHE A 55 -10.38 17.78 -0.38
CA PHE A 55 -10.93 17.03 -1.50
C PHE A 55 -12.46 17.03 -1.49
N SER A 56 -13.07 17.41 -2.62
CA SER A 56 -14.53 17.48 -2.74
C SER A 56 -15.10 16.42 -3.70
N GLY A 57 -14.27 15.59 -4.30
CA GLY A 57 -14.73 14.55 -5.20
C GLY A 57 -15.27 13.32 -4.46
N SER A 58 -15.70 12.31 -5.21
CA SER A 58 -16.23 11.06 -4.66
C SER A 58 -15.19 9.96 -4.51
N CYS A 59 -14.07 10.07 -5.23
CA CYS A 59 -13.01 9.06 -5.23
C CYS A 59 -11.66 9.71 -5.46
N PHE A 60 -10.73 9.44 -4.56
CA PHE A 60 -9.34 9.90 -4.67
C PHE A 60 -8.49 8.71 -5.12
N THR A 61 -7.80 8.83 -6.24
CA THR A 61 -7.02 7.72 -6.81
C THR A 61 -5.54 7.97 -6.65
N ILE A 62 -4.83 6.96 -6.16
CA ILE A 62 -3.38 6.95 -6.05
C ILE A 62 -2.84 5.82 -6.91
N GLY A 63 -1.86 6.14 -7.77
CA GLY A 63 -1.12 5.15 -8.54
C GLY A 63 0.30 5.04 -8.02
N GLU A 64 0.79 3.81 -7.86
CA GLU A 64 2.15 3.57 -7.44
C GLU A 64 2.86 2.65 -8.43
N LEU A 65 4.01 3.10 -8.92
CA LEU A 65 4.90 2.27 -9.72
C LEU A 65 5.88 1.57 -8.78
N GLY A 66 6.01 0.25 -8.91
CA GLY A 66 6.86 -0.52 -8.03
C GLY A 66 6.18 -0.80 -6.68
N PHE A 67 5.03 -1.47 -6.70
CA PHE A 67 4.23 -1.75 -5.49
C PHE A 67 5.00 -2.52 -4.43
N GLY A 68 5.86 -3.47 -4.83
CA GLY A 68 6.65 -4.28 -3.92
C GLY A 68 5.79 -5.11 -2.97
N LEU A 69 6.08 -5.03 -1.68
CA LEU A 69 5.32 -5.72 -0.64
C LEU A 69 4.11 -4.92 -0.15
N GLY A 70 3.90 -3.73 -0.69
CA GLY A 70 2.74 -2.93 -0.34
C GLY A 70 2.91 -2.02 0.88
N LEU A 71 4.14 -1.77 1.30
CA LEU A 71 4.37 -0.92 2.47
C LEU A 71 3.83 0.50 2.28
N ASN A 72 4.04 1.09 1.11
CA ASN A 72 3.53 2.44 0.84
C ASN A 72 2.00 2.46 0.83
N PHE A 73 1.38 1.42 0.31
CA PHE A 73 -0.07 1.27 0.36
C PHE A 73 -0.57 1.16 1.81
N LEU A 74 0.07 0.32 2.62
CA LEU A 74 -0.30 0.14 4.02
C LEU A 74 -0.12 1.43 4.82
N THR A 75 0.97 2.15 4.58
CA THR A 75 1.23 3.43 5.21
C THR A 75 0.17 4.46 4.82
N THR A 76 -0.20 4.49 3.55
CA THR A 76 -1.25 5.37 3.03
C THR A 76 -2.59 5.04 3.67
N MET A 77 -2.94 3.77 3.73
CA MET A 77 -4.16 3.30 4.38
C MET A 77 -4.19 3.71 5.84
N HIS A 78 -3.08 3.52 6.55
CA HIS A 78 -2.97 3.89 7.96
C HIS A 78 -3.29 5.37 8.17
N CYS A 79 -2.73 6.23 7.35
CA CYS A 79 -2.98 7.68 7.45
C CYS A 79 -4.40 8.05 7.04
N TRP A 80 -4.92 7.42 5.99
CA TRP A 80 -6.27 7.70 5.50
C TRP A 80 -7.34 7.28 6.51
N LEU A 81 -7.14 6.17 7.21
CA LEU A 81 -8.10 5.64 8.19
C LEU A 81 -8.10 6.39 9.52
N LYS A 82 -7.19 7.33 9.74
CA LYS A 82 -7.15 8.10 11.00
C LYS A 82 -8.37 8.97 11.20
N LYS A 83 -9.06 9.35 10.13
CA LYS A 83 -10.25 10.20 10.16
C LYS A 83 -11.34 9.61 9.29
N GLU A 84 -12.58 9.94 9.59
CA GLU A 84 -13.67 9.63 8.69
C GLU A 84 -13.53 10.46 7.42
N ARG A 85 -13.74 9.83 6.27
CA ARG A 85 -13.63 10.50 4.98
C ARG A 85 -14.94 10.39 4.23
N SER A 86 -15.31 11.45 3.54
CA SER A 86 -16.52 11.50 2.73
C SER A 86 -16.35 10.95 1.31
N PHE A 87 -15.18 10.43 1.00
CA PHE A 87 -14.85 9.92 -0.32
C PHE A 87 -14.14 8.57 -0.20
N ASN A 88 -14.12 7.84 -1.31
CA ASN A 88 -13.41 6.56 -1.40
C ASN A 88 -11.97 6.77 -1.84
N LEU A 89 -11.09 5.89 -1.40
CA LEU A 89 -9.70 5.85 -1.83
C LEU A 89 -9.50 4.64 -2.74
N ASP A 90 -9.08 4.89 -3.96
CA ASP A 90 -8.64 3.86 -4.90
C ASP A 90 -7.13 3.86 -4.96
N TYR A 91 -6.53 2.69 -4.81
CA TYR A 91 -5.08 2.55 -4.87
C TYR A 91 -4.72 1.54 -5.96
N ILE A 92 -3.92 1.97 -6.92
CA ILE A 92 -3.49 1.15 -8.04
C ILE A 92 -1.98 0.95 -7.97
N GLY A 93 -1.56 -0.27 -7.67
CA GLY A 93 -0.15 -0.64 -7.63
C GLY A 93 0.25 -1.40 -8.89
N ILE A 94 1.35 -1.00 -9.50
CA ILE A 94 1.88 -1.63 -10.71
C ILE A 94 3.28 -2.15 -10.39
N ASP A 95 3.50 -3.46 -10.62
CA ASP A 95 4.78 -4.08 -10.33
C ASP A 95 5.08 -5.20 -11.31
N LYS A 96 6.35 -5.57 -11.35
CA LYS A 96 6.83 -6.71 -12.13
C LYS A 96 6.30 -8.03 -11.63
N LYS A 97 6.01 -8.12 -10.34
CA LYS A 97 5.60 -9.35 -9.68
C LYS A 97 4.35 -9.12 -8.86
N ILE A 98 3.41 -10.04 -8.99
CA ILE A 98 2.17 -10.01 -8.20
C ILE A 98 2.51 -10.36 -6.75
N LEU A 99 1.99 -9.55 -5.83
CA LEU A 99 2.15 -9.80 -4.40
C LEU A 99 1.45 -11.09 -4.01
N GLU A 100 2.15 -11.96 -3.30
CA GLU A 100 1.58 -13.17 -2.75
C GLU A 100 1.14 -12.92 -1.31
N LYS A 101 -0.03 -13.45 -0.95
CA LYS A 101 -0.59 -13.25 0.40
C LYS A 101 0.32 -13.76 1.51
N ARG A 102 1.15 -14.79 1.24
CA ARG A 102 2.12 -15.29 2.20
C ARG A 102 3.12 -14.23 2.66
N ASN A 103 3.43 -13.27 1.79
CA ASN A 103 4.35 -12.18 2.12
C ASN A 103 3.76 -11.20 3.11
N LEU A 104 2.44 -11.16 3.25
CA LEU A 104 1.77 -10.32 4.23
C LEU A 104 2.07 -10.74 5.67
N VAL A 105 2.36 -12.02 5.89
CA VAL A 105 2.77 -12.52 7.21
C VAL A 105 4.07 -11.88 7.64
N LEU A 106 5.01 -11.73 6.70
CA LEU A 106 6.28 -11.07 6.97
C LEU A 106 6.10 -9.61 7.36
N LEU A 107 5.14 -8.94 6.71
CA LEU A 107 4.81 -7.56 7.04
C LEU A 107 4.17 -7.44 8.42
N GLU A 108 3.33 -8.37 8.80
CA GLU A 108 2.75 -8.38 10.15
C GLU A 108 3.82 -8.49 11.23
N GLU A 109 4.82 -9.34 11.01
CA GLU A 109 5.92 -9.51 11.95
C GLU A 109 6.81 -8.28 12.03
N ALA A 110 7.09 -7.66 10.88
CA ALA A 110 7.96 -6.48 10.81
C ALA A 110 7.27 -5.21 11.29
N PHE A 111 5.97 -5.09 11.05
CA PHE A 111 5.21 -3.88 11.37
C PHE A 111 3.93 -4.23 12.14
N PRO A 112 4.06 -4.62 13.42
CA PRO A 112 2.87 -4.99 14.21
C PRO A 112 1.88 -3.86 14.37
N ASN A 113 2.30 -2.61 14.22
CA ASN A 113 1.42 -1.44 14.26
C ASN A 113 0.50 -1.34 13.05
N LEU A 114 0.78 -2.08 11.98
CA LEU A 114 -0.02 -2.10 10.76
C LEU A 114 -0.93 -3.33 10.65
N LYS A 115 -1.12 -4.07 11.73
CA LYS A 115 -1.90 -5.30 11.70
C LYS A 115 -3.33 -5.08 11.21
N LYS A 116 -3.97 -4.00 11.62
CA LYS A 116 -5.31 -3.65 11.18
C LYS A 116 -5.36 -3.43 9.66
N GLU A 117 -4.41 -2.69 9.15
CA GLU A 117 -4.31 -2.37 7.72
C GLU A 117 -4.00 -3.63 6.91
N ILE A 118 -3.12 -4.48 7.41
CA ILE A 118 -2.78 -5.74 6.75
C ILE A 118 -4.01 -6.66 6.69
N ASN A 119 -4.80 -6.73 7.75
CA ASN A 119 -6.01 -7.53 7.76
C ASN A 119 -7.03 -7.03 6.73
N ILE A 120 -7.18 -5.72 6.59
CA ILE A 120 -8.03 -5.13 5.54
C ILE A 120 -7.48 -5.51 4.16
N PHE A 121 -6.17 -5.41 3.97
CA PHE A 121 -5.54 -5.76 2.70
C PHE A 121 -5.80 -7.21 2.31
N LYS A 122 -5.76 -8.14 3.27
CA LYS A 122 -6.05 -9.56 3.01
C LYS A 122 -7.45 -9.77 2.44
N GLU A 123 -8.39 -8.90 2.78
CA GLU A 123 -9.76 -8.97 2.31
C GLU A 123 -9.99 -8.26 0.97
N CYS A 124 -9.05 -7.44 0.53
CA CYS A 124 -9.16 -6.73 -0.73
C CYS A 124 -8.90 -7.65 -1.92
N ASP A 125 -9.62 -7.41 -3.01
CA ASP A 125 -9.37 -8.10 -4.26
C ASP A 125 -8.09 -7.57 -4.90
N VAL A 126 -7.23 -8.48 -5.33
CA VAL A 126 -6.01 -8.14 -6.03
C VAL A 126 -6.16 -8.57 -7.48
N VAL A 127 -6.11 -7.60 -8.38
CA VAL A 127 -6.23 -7.83 -9.81
C VAL A 127 -4.83 -7.92 -10.42
N GLY A 128 -4.50 -9.07 -10.95
CA GLY A 128 -3.18 -9.32 -11.54
C GLY A 128 -3.14 -9.28 -13.05
#